data_ff5898867fc72d387c31204b921aaec1
#
_entry.id   ff5898867fc72d387c31204b921aaec1
#
_cell.length_a   1.000
_cell.length_b   1.000
_cell.length_c   1.000
_cell.angle_alpha   90.00
_cell.angle_beta   90.00
_cell.angle_gamma   90.00
#
_symmetry.space_group_name_H-M   'P 1'
#
loop_
_entity.id
_entity.type
_entity.pdbx_description
1 polymer ?
#
loop_
_entity_poly.entity_id
_entity_poly.type
_entity_poly.pdbx_seq_one_letter_code
_entity_poly.pdbx_strand_id
1 'polypeptide(L)'
;MPFSKPIKIYAGDYDDIKNASLIIISAGANQKPGETRLDLVKKNISIFKLIIPEIKKRDYKGILLIVANPVDILTTVAIKLSGLPESRVIGSGTVLDTARLKHELGNHLNVDPRSVHAFIIGEHGDSEIAAWSSANISGIPLHNFCEMRGHFNHEEATKKIAEDVKNSAYEIISRKKATYYGIAMAVKRICEAIARDEKSILPISSMLHGEHGIEGISLSMPAIVGKDGVETLVPIQLNDEEESKLRLSAKTLQDTLNQNF
;
A
#
# COMPACT_ATOMS: atom_id res chain seq x y z
N MET A 1 27.12 -2.16 -12.20
CA MET A 1 26.09 -1.32 -12.85
C MET A 1 26.56 0.12 -12.86
N PRO A 2 26.83 0.72 -14.03
CA PRO A 2 27.53 2.02 -14.11
C PRO A 2 26.68 3.23 -13.67
N PHE A 3 25.36 3.08 -13.59
CA PHE A 3 24.45 4.19 -13.25
C PHE A 3 23.93 4.15 -11.82
N SER A 4 24.44 3.25 -10.98
CA SER A 4 24.04 3.12 -9.57
C SER A 4 25.27 3.01 -8.67
N LYS A 5 25.08 3.22 -7.37
CA LYS A 5 26.13 2.94 -6.38
C LYS A 5 26.54 1.46 -6.46
N PRO A 6 27.82 1.12 -6.18
CA PRO A 6 28.27 -0.27 -6.14
C PRO A 6 27.42 -1.08 -5.13
N ILE A 7 26.83 -2.16 -5.60
CA ILE A 7 26.06 -3.11 -4.79
C ILE A 7 26.45 -4.53 -5.14
N LYS A 8 26.43 -5.42 -4.17
CA LYS A 8 26.60 -6.86 -4.38
C LYS A 8 25.21 -7.48 -4.63
N ILE A 9 25.05 -8.15 -5.77
CA ILE A 9 23.83 -8.88 -6.13
C ILE A 9 24.21 -10.33 -6.35
N TYR A 10 23.50 -11.24 -5.71
CA TYR A 10 23.71 -12.69 -5.84
C TYR A 10 22.40 -13.45 -5.63
N ALA A 11 22.33 -14.67 -6.15
CA ALA A 11 21.25 -15.59 -5.84
C ALA A 11 21.54 -16.20 -4.47
N GLY A 12 20.55 -16.16 -3.58
CA GLY A 12 20.63 -16.69 -2.24
C GLY A 12 19.52 -17.69 -1.94
N ASP A 13 19.55 -18.23 -0.75
CA ASP A 13 18.50 -19.08 -0.20
C ASP A 13 18.01 -18.56 1.15
N TYR A 14 17.17 -19.35 1.85
CA TYR A 14 16.64 -18.95 3.15
C TYR A 14 17.71 -18.77 4.25
N ASP A 15 18.90 -19.35 4.11
CA ASP A 15 19.94 -19.21 5.12
C ASP A 15 20.67 -17.86 5.03
N ASP A 16 20.59 -17.20 3.87
CA ASP A 16 21.12 -15.85 3.68
C ASP A 16 20.33 -14.76 4.40
N ILE A 17 19.06 -15.02 4.77
CA ILE A 17 18.18 -13.99 5.36
C ILE A 17 18.52 -13.62 6.80
N LYS A 18 19.32 -14.42 7.50
CA LYS A 18 19.62 -14.25 8.93
C LYS A 18 20.09 -12.83 9.28
N ASN A 19 20.86 -12.21 8.38
CA ASN A 19 21.42 -10.88 8.57
C ASN A 19 20.75 -9.81 7.69
N ALA A 20 19.66 -10.15 7.02
CA ALA A 20 18.95 -9.20 6.19
C ALA A 20 18.19 -8.19 7.06
N SER A 21 18.30 -6.89 6.76
CA SER A 21 17.53 -5.85 7.43
C SER A 21 16.08 -5.77 6.93
N LEU A 22 15.87 -6.15 5.66
CA LEU A 22 14.58 -6.09 4.99
C LEU A 22 14.42 -7.30 4.05
N ILE A 23 13.28 -7.97 4.14
CA ILE A 23 12.84 -8.99 3.17
C ILE A 23 11.64 -8.44 2.42
N ILE A 24 11.69 -8.47 1.09
CA ILE A 24 10.59 -8.08 0.21
C ILE A 24 9.95 -9.34 -0.35
N ILE A 25 8.66 -9.55 -0.07
CA ILE A 25 7.90 -10.71 -0.54
C ILE A 25 7.00 -10.28 -1.68
N SER A 26 7.46 -10.55 -2.90
CA SER A 26 6.68 -10.36 -4.13
C SER A 26 6.14 -11.69 -4.70
N ALA A 27 6.39 -12.79 -3.99
CA ALA A 27 5.95 -14.12 -4.39
C ALA A 27 4.43 -14.25 -4.25
N GLY A 28 3.76 -14.55 -5.35
CA GLY A 28 2.32 -14.76 -5.42
C GLY A 28 1.93 -15.27 -6.79
N ALA A 29 0.79 -15.96 -6.85
CA ALA A 29 0.18 -16.36 -8.11
C ALA A 29 -0.59 -15.21 -8.73
N ASN A 30 -0.61 -15.14 -10.06
CA ASN A 30 -1.51 -14.28 -10.80
C ASN A 30 -2.87 -14.97 -10.99
N GLN A 31 -3.94 -14.18 -11.08
CA GLN A 31 -5.27 -14.69 -11.42
C GLN A 31 -5.26 -15.27 -12.85
N LYS A 32 -5.78 -16.47 -13.00
CA LYS A 32 -5.93 -17.13 -14.30
C LYS A 32 -7.32 -16.84 -14.89
N PRO A 33 -7.48 -16.94 -16.22
CA PRO A 33 -8.82 -16.87 -16.82
C PRO A 33 -9.76 -17.90 -16.20
N GLY A 34 -10.94 -17.45 -15.75
CA GLY A 34 -11.95 -18.29 -15.08
C GLY A 34 -11.75 -18.48 -13.57
N GLU A 35 -10.64 -18.03 -12.98
CA GLU A 35 -10.47 -18.00 -11.52
C GLU A 35 -11.22 -16.82 -10.90
N THR A 36 -11.83 -17.05 -9.74
CA THR A 36 -12.42 -15.98 -8.93
C THR A 36 -11.35 -15.25 -8.11
N ARG A 37 -11.67 -14.06 -7.59
CA ARG A 37 -10.80 -13.34 -6.64
C ARG A 37 -10.56 -14.17 -5.36
N LEU A 38 -11.57 -14.92 -4.90
CA LEU A 38 -11.46 -15.82 -3.74
C LEU A 38 -10.47 -16.96 -3.96
N ASP A 39 -10.44 -17.55 -5.16
CA ASP A 39 -9.48 -18.61 -5.50
C ASP A 39 -8.04 -18.07 -5.47
N LEU A 40 -7.85 -16.83 -5.96
CA LEU A 40 -6.54 -16.18 -5.88
C LEU A 40 -6.10 -15.95 -4.44
N VAL A 41 -7.01 -15.47 -3.58
CA VAL A 41 -6.73 -15.28 -2.14
C VAL A 41 -6.29 -16.57 -1.49
N LYS A 42 -7.05 -17.67 -1.65
CA LYS A 42 -6.71 -19.01 -1.09
C LYS A 42 -5.33 -19.47 -1.53
N LYS A 43 -5.04 -19.34 -2.84
CA LYS A 43 -3.77 -19.74 -3.42
C LYS A 43 -2.61 -18.96 -2.80
N ASN A 44 -2.74 -17.63 -2.70
CA ASN A 44 -1.68 -16.79 -2.17
C ASN A 44 -1.50 -16.93 -0.66
N ILE A 45 -2.57 -17.14 0.11
CA ILE A 45 -2.46 -17.52 1.53
C ILE A 45 -1.69 -18.85 1.67
N SER A 46 -1.96 -19.84 0.81
CA SER A 46 -1.24 -21.12 0.84
C SER A 46 0.25 -20.94 0.56
N ILE A 47 0.62 -20.06 -0.38
CA ILE A 47 2.02 -19.71 -0.65
C ILE A 47 2.66 -19.06 0.60
N PHE A 48 1.97 -18.14 1.25
CA PHE A 48 2.48 -17.48 2.46
C PHE A 48 2.62 -18.46 3.64
N LYS A 49 1.72 -19.44 3.76
CA LYS A 49 1.84 -20.53 4.76
C LYS A 49 3.09 -21.42 4.53
N LEU A 50 3.69 -21.39 3.35
CA LEU A 50 4.96 -22.06 3.08
C LEU A 50 6.16 -21.15 3.33
N ILE A 51 6.10 -19.89 2.91
CA ILE A 51 7.23 -18.94 2.96
C ILE A 51 7.47 -18.43 4.39
N ILE A 52 6.42 -17.91 5.06
CA ILE A 52 6.59 -17.22 6.34
C ILE A 52 7.14 -18.12 7.44
N PRO A 53 6.73 -19.39 7.60
CA PRO A 53 7.34 -20.29 8.57
C PRO A 53 8.83 -20.56 8.32
N GLU A 54 9.28 -20.58 7.06
CA GLU A 54 10.71 -20.75 6.75
C GLU A 54 11.54 -19.53 7.18
N ILE A 55 10.99 -18.31 7.06
CA ILE A 55 11.59 -17.08 7.59
C ILE A 55 11.64 -17.12 9.12
N LYS A 56 10.53 -17.51 9.77
CA LYS A 56 10.43 -17.63 11.23
C LYS A 56 11.43 -18.61 11.82
N LYS A 57 11.65 -19.78 11.20
CA LYS A 57 12.61 -20.80 11.64
C LYS A 57 14.05 -20.28 11.74
N ARG A 58 14.39 -19.23 11.00
CA ARG A 58 15.73 -18.63 10.98
C ARG A 58 15.90 -17.46 11.96
N ASP A 59 14.95 -17.29 12.86
CA ASP A 59 14.95 -16.24 13.89
C ASP A 59 15.18 -14.83 13.31
N TYR A 60 14.60 -14.56 12.14
CA TYR A 60 14.69 -13.28 11.46
C TYR A 60 14.10 -12.15 12.33
N LYS A 61 14.80 -11.00 12.38
CA LYS A 61 14.44 -9.85 13.23
C LYS A 61 14.24 -8.55 12.45
N GLY A 62 14.46 -8.55 11.16
CA GLY A 62 14.29 -7.38 10.30
C GLY A 62 12.83 -7.10 9.95
N ILE A 63 12.61 -6.37 8.88
CA ILE A 63 11.30 -5.95 8.40
C ILE A 63 10.86 -6.85 7.25
N LEU A 64 9.58 -7.27 7.26
CA LEU A 64 8.92 -7.89 6.12
C LEU A 64 8.13 -6.84 5.35
N LEU A 65 8.42 -6.66 4.06
CA LEU A 65 7.64 -5.84 3.14
C LEU A 65 6.87 -6.74 2.18
N ILE A 66 5.56 -6.75 2.33
CA ILE A 66 4.65 -7.53 1.50
C ILE A 66 4.26 -6.71 0.27
N VAL A 67 4.42 -7.30 -0.92
CA VAL A 67 4.12 -6.66 -2.22
C VAL A 67 3.16 -7.51 -3.05
N ALA A 68 3.05 -8.81 -2.75
CA ALA A 68 2.11 -9.71 -3.42
C ALA A 68 0.65 -9.36 -3.07
N ASN A 69 -0.26 -9.54 -4.05
CA ASN A 69 -1.70 -9.26 -3.90
C ASN A 69 -2.50 -10.53 -3.54
N PRO A 70 -3.60 -10.33 -2.75
CA PRO A 70 -4.10 -9.08 -2.17
C PRO A 70 -3.28 -8.65 -0.96
N VAL A 71 -2.61 -7.50 -1.08
CA VAL A 71 -1.55 -7.08 -0.15
C VAL A 71 -2.03 -6.94 1.29
N ASP A 72 -3.21 -6.39 1.53
CA ASP A 72 -3.73 -6.15 2.88
C ASP A 72 -4.02 -7.48 3.61
N ILE A 73 -4.66 -8.43 2.93
CA ILE A 73 -4.91 -9.78 3.46
C ILE A 73 -3.58 -10.50 3.73
N LEU A 74 -2.64 -10.46 2.77
CA LEU A 74 -1.35 -11.14 2.90
C LEU A 74 -0.47 -10.50 3.97
N THR A 75 -0.57 -9.19 4.20
CA THR A 75 0.08 -8.51 5.32
C THR A 75 -0.48 -9.02 6.65
N THR A 76 -1.80 -9.09 6.80
CA THR A 76 -2.44 -9.65 7.99
C THR A 76 -2.02 -11.11 8.23
N VAL A 77 -1.98 -11.93 7.18
CA VAL A 77 -1.51 -13.33 7.26
C VAL A 77 -0.04 -13.40 7.68
N ALA A 78 0.82 -12.56 7.11
CA ALA A 78 2.24 -12.50 7.46
C ALA A 78 2.45 -12.09 8.92
N ILE A 79 1.71 -11.12 9.43
CA ILE A 79 1.72 -10.74 10.86
C ILE A 79 1.40 -11.95 11.73
N LYS A 80 0.28 -12.63 11.46
CA LYS A 80 -0.17 -13.78 12.25
C LYS A 80 0.81 -14.98 12.24
N LEU A 81 1.54 -15.17 11.15
CA LEU A 81 2.43 -16.32 10.97
C LEU A 81 3.89 -16.07 11.38
N SER A 82 4.39 -14.83 11.21
CA SER A 82 5.82 -14.54 11.35
C SER A 82 6.31 -14.58 12.79
N GLY A 83 5.49 -14.15 13.74
CA GLY A 83 5.90 -13.92 15.13
C GLY A 83 6.79 -12.69 15.31
N LEU A 84 6.94 -11.85 14.29
CA LEU A 84 7.59 -10.55 14.40
C LEU A 84 6.65 -9.54 15.07
N PRO A 85 7.19 -8.45 15.66
CA PRO A 85 6.39 -7.31 16.03
C PRO A 85 5.59 -6.81 14.81
N GLU A 86 4.33 -6.46 14.98
CA GLU A 86 3.46 -6.02 13.89
C GLU A 86 4.02 -4.81 13.14
N SER A 87 4.68 -3.89 13.87
CA SER A 87 5.38 -2.73 13.29
C SER A 87 6.44 -3.10 12.24
N ARG A 88 6.95 -4.34 12.27
CA ARG A 88 7.95 -4.85 11.33
C ARG A 88 7.38 -5.67 10.18
N VAL A 89 6.06 -5.79 10.09
CA VAL A 89 5.40 -6.48 8.97
C VAL A 89 4.47 -5.49 8.28
N ILE A 90 4.89 -5.01 7.14
CA ILE A 90 4.22 -3.93 6.41
C ILE A 90 3.89 -4.37 4.99
N GLY A 91 2.77 -3.91 4.47
CA GLY A 91 2.43 -4.07 3.06
C GLY A 91 2.76 -2.81 2.27
N SER A 92 3.04 -2.95 0.97
CA SER A 92 3.25 -1.81 0.07
C SER A 92 2.04 -0.88 -0.01
N GLY A 93 0.87 -1.40 0.34
CA GLY A 93 -0.37 -0.65 0.45
C GLY A 93 -0.68 0.17 -0.79
N THR A 94 -1.21 1.35 -0.57
CA THR A 94 -1.62 2.30 -1.60
C THR A 94 -0.57 3.37 -1.91
N VAL A 95 0.71 3.09 -1.66
CA VAL A 95 1.82 4.03 -1.97
C VAL A 95 1.85 4.37 -3.46
N LEU A 96 1.65 3.38 -4.33
CA LEU A 96 1.61 3.59 -5.79
C LEU A 96 0.36 4.37 -6.20
N ASP A 97 -0.80 4.02 -5.67
CA ASP A 97 -2.07 4.65 -6.03
C ASP A 97 -2.09 6.11 -5.56
N THR A 98 -1.55 6.37 -4.38
CA THR A 98 -1.32 7.72 -3.87
C THR A 98 -0.36 8.53 -4.76
N ALA A 99 0.70 7.91 -5.28
CA ALA A 99 1.60 8.59 -6.20
C ALA A 99 0.89 8.96 -7.53
N ARG A 100 0.00 8.09 -8.02
CA ARG A 100 -0.85 8.38 -9.18
C ARG A 100 -1.83 9.51 -8.88
N LEU A 101 -2.53 9.44 -7.74
CA LEU A 101 -3.44 10.50 -7.31
C LEU A 101 -2.75 11.86 -7.28
N LYS A 102 -1.56 11.95 -6.68
CA LYS A 102 -0.78 13.19 -6.64
C LYS A 102 -0.37 13.67 -8.03
N HIS A 103 -0.03 12.74 -8.93
CA HIS A 103 0.30 13.06 -10.31
C HIS A 103 -0.89 13.66 -11.06
N GLU A 104 -2.04 13.01 -10.99
CA GLU A 104 -3.27 13.48 -11.66
C GLU A 104 -3.76 14.83 -11.11
N LEU A 105 -3.72 15.01 -9.78
CA LEU A 105 -4.01 16.30 -9.17
C LEU A 105 -3.01 17.38 -9.57
N GLY A 106 -1.73 17.04 -9.62
CA GLY A 106 -0.68 17.96 -10.07
C GLY A 106 -0.92 18.43 -11.50
N ASN A 107 -1.27 17.51 -12.40
CA ASN A 107 -1.61 17.83 -13.78
C ASN A 107 -2.88 18.69 -13.87
N HIS A 108 -3.95 18.31 -13.16
CA HIS A 108 -5.22 19.05 -13.16
C HIS A 108 -5.05 20.49 -12.69
N LEU A 109 -4.27 20.70 -11.62
CA LEU A 109 -4.07 22.00 -10.98
C LEU A 109 -2.88 22.79 -11.54
N ASN A 110 -2.12 22.18 -12.44
CA ASN A 110 -0.86 22.72 -12.97
C ASN A 110 0.13 23.11 -11.86
N VAL A 111 0.37 22.14 -10.93
CA VAL A 111 1.36 22.29 -9.85
C VAL A 111 2.27 21.04 -9.80
N ASP A 112 3.44 21.18 -9.20
CA ASP A 112 4.31 20.02 -8.96
C ASP A 112 3.60 18.99 -8.05
N PRO A 113 3.50 17.71 -8.45
CA PRO A 113 2.88 16.66 -7.62
C PRO A 113 3.47 16.53 -6.21
N ARG A 114 4.71 16.97 -5.98
CA ARG A 114 5.35 16.99 -4.67
C ARG A 114 4.71 17.99 -3.70
N SER A 115 4.02 19.00 -4.22
CA SER A 115 3.26 19.98 -3.43
C SER A 115 1.85 19.50 -3.08
N VAL A 116 1.43 18.36 -3.64
CA VAL A 116 0.11 17.77 -3.37
C VAL A 116 0.20 16.86 -2.15
N HIS A 117 -0.61 17.14 -1.13
CA HIS A 117 -0.80 16.30 0.05
C HIS A 117 -2.16 15.64 -0.04
N ALA A 118 -2.19 14.40 -0.52
CA ALA A 118 -3.40 13.59 -0.68
C ALA A 118 -3.04 12.12 -0.54
N PHE A 119 -3.98 11.28 -0.12
CA PHE A 119 -3.78 9.85 0.08
C PHE A 119 -4.92 9.04 -0.54
N ILE A 120 -4.57 7.90 -1.11
CA ILE A 120 -5.48 6.77 -1.27
C ILE A 120 -5.30 5.91 -0.02
N ILE A 121 -6.41 5.51 0.61
CA ILE A 121 -6.44 4.72 1.84
C ILE A 121 -7.36 3.51 1.70
N GLY A 122 -7.37 2.64 2.70
CA GLY A 122 -8.21 1.44 2.72
C GLY A 122 -7.56 0.26 2.01
N GLU A 123 -8.35 -0.56 1.36
CA GLU A 123 -7.86 -1.68 0.55
C GLU A 123 -7.03 -1.17 -0.65
N HIS A 124 -5.90 -1.82 -0.94
CA HIS A 124 -5.28 -1.68 -2.25
C HIS A 124 -6.06 -2.55 -3.26
N GLY A 125 -7.03 -1.97 -3.93
CA GLY A 125 -7.91 -2.67 -4.87
C GLY A 125 -9.21 -1.92 -5.14
N ASP A 126 -10.28 -2.67 -5.42
CA ASP A 126 -11.53 -2.10 -5.91
C ASP A 126 -12.26 -1.21 -4.91
N SER A 127 -11.99 -1.35 -3.62
CA SER A 127 -12.59 -0.53 -2.55
C SER A 127 -11.64 0.53 -1.97
N GLU A 128 -10.59 0.90 -2.71
CA GLU A 128 -9.73 2.01 -2.34
C GLU A 128 -10.48 3.34 -2.25
N ILE A 129 -10.02 4.24 -1.38
CA ILE A 129 -10.69 5.50 -1.07
C ILE A 129 -9.71 6.65 -1.20
N ALA A 130 -10.04 7.64 -2.02
CA ALA A 130 -9.33 8.91 -2.02
C ALA A 130 -9.82 9.75 -0.82
N ALA A 131 -8.92 10.06 0.11
CA ALA A 131 -9.21 10.84 1.31
C ALA A 131 -9.24 12.34 0.99
N TRP A 132 -10.31 12.77 0.33
CA TRP A 132 -10.47 14.15 -0.15
C TRP A 132 -10.56 15.17 0.98
N SER A 133 -11.18 14.77 2.11
CA SER A 133 -11.36 15.66 3.27
C SER A 133 -10.04 16.11 3.89
N SER A 134 -8.98 15.32 3.74
CA SER A 134 -7.63 15.65 4.20
C SER A 134 -6.73 16.20 3.09
N ALA A 135 -7.19 16.21 1.84
CA ALA A 135 -6.37 16.62 0.70
C ALA A 135 -6.11 18.12 0.69
N ASN A 136 -4.86 18.50 0.46
CA ASN A 136 -4.47 19.90 0.41
C ASN A 136 -3.27 20.14 -0.52
N ILE A 137 -3.11 21.39 -0.94
CA ILE A 137 -1.96 21.87 -1.71
C ILE A 137 -1.24 22.89 -0.84
N SER A 138 -0.06 22.54 -0.35
CA SER A 138 0.73 23.43 0.51
C SER A 138 -0.06 23.97 1.72
N GLY A 139 -0.93 23.14 2.33
CA GLY A 139 -1.75 23.50 3.48
C GLY A 139 -3.10 24.18 3.13
N ILE A 140 -3.37 24.51 1.87
CA ILE A 140 -4.66 25.03 1.43
C ILE A 140 -5.57 23.83 1.09
N PRO A 141 -6.76 23.70 1.71
CA PRO A 141 -7.70 22.63 1.37
C PRO A 141 -7.95 22.53 -0.14
N LEU A 142 -8.05 21.30 -0.65
CA LEU A 142 -8.10 21.04 -2.09
C LEU A 142 -9.18 21.84 -2.81
N HIS A 143 -10.42 21.88 -2.27
CA HIS A 143 -11.51 22.60 -2.89
C HIS A 143 -11.23 24.12 -3.00
N ASN A 144 -10.69 24.74 -1.94
CA ASN A 144 -10.32 26.15 -1.95
C ASN A 144 -9.23 26.43 -3.00
N PHE A 145 -8.26 25.52 -3.09
CA PHE A 145 -7.19 25.65 -4.08
C PHE A 145 -7.72 25.49 -5.51
N CYS A 146 -8.67 24.58 -5.75
CA CYS A 146 -9.36 24.43 -7.04
C CYS A 146 -10.05 25.72 -7.44
N GLU A 147 -10.82 26.33 -6.55
CA GLU A 147 -11.53 27.62 -6.81
C GLU A 147 -10.53 28.76 -7.10
N MET A 148 -9.45 28.87 -6.32
CA MET A 148 -8.38 29.85 -6.56
C MET A 148 -7.74 29.71 -7.96
N ARG A 149 -7.75 28.49 -8.51
CA ARG A 149 -7.23 28.19 -9.86
C ARG A 149 -8.30 28.27 -10.94
N GLY A 150 -9.54 28.63 -10.61
CA GLY A 150 -10.66 28.73 -11.55
C GLY A 150 -11.33 27.40 -11.90
N HIS A 151 -11.08 26.34 -11.11
CA HIS A 151 -11.70 25.03 -11.28
C HIS A 151 -12.93 24.91 -10.37
N PHE A 152 -14.08 25.38 -10.82
CA PHE A 152 -15.31 25.39 -10.01
C PHE A 152 -16.07 24.06 -10.01
N ASN A 153 -15.82 23.16 -10.99
CA ASN A 153 -16.40 21.81 -11.05
C ASN A 153 -15.48 20.77 -10.38
N HIS A 154 -14.92 21.10 -9.22
CA HIS A 154 -13.93 20.27 -8.56
C HIS A 154 -14.46 18.89 -8.14
N GLU A 155 -15.75 18.77 -7.80
CA GLU A 155 -16.36 17.46 -7.43
C GLU A 155 -16.36 16.47 -8.60
N GLU A 156 -16.72 16.91 -9.80
CA GLU A 156 -16.69 16.07 -10.98
C GLU A 156 -15.25 15.69 -11.35
N ALA A 157 -14.34 16.66 -11.28
CA ALA A 157 -12.93 16.44 -11.56
C ALA A 157 -12.29 15.44 -10.58
N THR A 158 -12.52 15.58 -9.29
CA THR A 158 -11.98 14.68 -8.26
C THR A 158 -12.55 13.27 -8.39
N LYS A 159 -13.84 13.14 -8.69
CA LYS A 159 -14.46 11.84 -8.96
C LYS A 159 -13.81 11.14 -10.15
N LYS A 160 -13.63 11.85 -11.26
CA LYS A 160 -12.96 11.33 -12.44
C LYS A 160 -11.51 10.94 -12.14
N ILE A 161 -10.77 11.77 -11.43
CA ILE A 161 -9.38 11.48 -11.04
C ILE A 161 -9.31 10.20 -10.19
N ALA A 162 -10.21 10.01 -9.21
CA ALA A 162 -10.25 8.79 -8.42
C ALA A 162 -10.52 7.55 -9.28
N GLU A 163 -11.45 7.64 -10.24
CA GLU A 163 -11.75 6.56 -11.19
C GLU A 163 -10.53 6.24 -12.08
N ASP A 164 -9.85 7.25 -12.60
CA ASP A 164 -8.66 7.08 -13.45
C ASP A 164 -7.50 6.44 -12.67
N VAL A 165 -7.28 6.82 -11.41
CA VAL A 165 -6.29 6.20 -10.52
C VAL A 165 -6.60 4.72 -10.33
N LYS A 166 -7.82 4.39 -9.94
CA LYS A 166 -8.29 3.02 -9.72
C LYS A 166 -8.15 2.15 -10.97
N ASN A 167 -8.49 2.69 -12.14
CA ASN A 167 -8.47 1.98 -13.40
C ASN A 167 -7.07 1.87 -14.02
N SER A 168 -6.08 2.63 -13.56
CA SER A 168 -4.72 2.66 -14.11
C SER A 168 -4.05 1.28 -14.17
N ALA A 169 -4.25 0.45 -13.15
CA ALA A 169 -3.67 -0.90 -13.11
C ALA A 169 -4.29 -1.80 -14.19
N TYR A 170 -5.59 -1.73 -14.36
CA TYR A 170 -6.33 -2.52 -15.38
C TYR A 170 -5.89 -2.15 -16.78
N GLU A 171 -5.71 -0.86 -17.06
CA GLU A 171 -5.22 -0.37 -18.35
C GLU A 171 -3.80 -0.88 -18.65
N ILE A 172 -2.89 -0.81 -17.68
CA ILE A 172 -1.52 -1.32 -17.83
C ILE A 172 -1.54 -2.85 -18.07
N ILE A 173 -2.34 -3.60 -17.30
CA ILE A 173 -2.44 -5.06 -17.43
C ILE A 173 -3.03 -5.46 -18.79
N SER A 174 -4.03 -4.75 -19.28
CA SER A 174 -4.63 -5.03 -20.60
C SER A 174 -3.60 -4.92 -21.73
N ARG A 175 -2.68 -3.95 -21.62
CA ARG A 175 -1.64 -3.68 -22.63
C ARG A 175 -0.37 -4.53 -22.45
N LYS A 176 0.11 -4.69 -21.20
CA LYS A 176 1.40 -5.32 -20.89
C LYS A 176 1.30 -6.66 -20.18
N LYS A 177 0.09 -7.14 -19.88
CA LYS A 177 -0.21 -8.39 -19.17
C LYS A 177 0.21 -8.41 -17.69
N ALA A 178 0.99 -7.42 -17.21
CA ALA A 178 1.40 -7.27 -15.82
C ALA A 178 1.86 -5.83 -15.53
N THR A 179 2.04 -5.51 -14.25
CA THR A 179 2.60 -4.23 -13.77
C THR A 179 3.98 -4.48 -13.16
N TYR A 180 4.94 -3.61 -13.47
CA TYR A 180 6.33 -3.78 -13.01
C TYR A 180 6.93 -2.46 -12.47
N TYR A 181 7.00 -1.44 -13.31
CA TYR A 181 7.82 -0.26 -13.03
C TYR A 181 7.24 0.63 -11.94
N GLY A 182 5.93 0.85 -11.94
CA GLY A 182 5.26 1.66 -10.92
C GLY A 182 5.44 1.08 -9.54
N ILE A 183 5.13 -0.23 -9.37
CA ILE A 183 5.31 -0.89 -8.08
C ILE A 183 6.78 -0.97 -7.66
N ALA A 184 7.71 -1.16 -8.59
CA ALA A 184 9.14 -1.13 -8.28
C ALA A 184 9.58 0.23 -7.70
N MET A 185 9.03 1.34 -8.21
CA MET A 185 9.30 2.69 -7.67
C MET A 185 8.65 2.90 -6.30
N ALA A 186 7.44 2.38 -6.08
CA ALA A 186 6.80 2.43 -4.76
C ALA A 186 7.60 1.62 -3.72
N VAL A 187 8.01 0.40 -4.06
CA VAL A 187 8.88 -0.44 -3.22
C VAL A 187 10.21 0.27 -2.94
N LYS A 188 10.85 0.84 -3.97
CA LYS A 188 12.07 1.63 -3.80
C LYS A 188 11.87 2.76 -2.78
N ARG A 189 10.75 3.50 -2.88
CA ARG A 189 10.43 4.61 -1.96
C ARG A 189 10.29 4.14 -0.52
N ILE A 190 9.61 3.01 -0.29
CA ILE A 190 9.48 2.40 1.04
C ILE A 190 10.85 1.95 1.57
N CYS A 191 11.64 1.27 0.73
CA CYS A 191 12.99 0.84 1.10
C CYS A 191 13.92 2.01 1.45
N GLU A 192 13.82 3.13 0.75
CA GLU A 192 14.60 4.34 1.06
C GLU A 192 14.19 4.92 2.42
N ALA A 193 12.90 4.99 2.73
CA ALA A 193 12.41 5.46 4.03
C ALA A 193 12.94 4.60 5.18
N ILE A 194 12.94 3.28 5.02
CA ILE A 194 13.46 2.33 6.00
C ILE A 194 14.99 2.45 6.12
N ALA A 195 15.69 2.33 4.99
CA ALA A 195 17.17 2.26 4.99
C ALA A 195 17.84 3.56 5.48
N ARG A 196 17.19 4.71 5.30
CA ARG A 196 17.70 6.03 5.71
C ARG A 196 17.09 6.54 7.01
N ASP A 197 16.20 5.77 7.62
CA ASP A 197 15.42 6.20 8.80
C ASP A 197 14.72 7.56 8.59
N GLU A 198 14.07 7.73 7.44
CA GLU A 198 13.58 9.05 7.02
C GLU A 198 12.37 9.55 7.81
N LYS A 199 11.67 8.69 8.54
CA LYS A 199 10.40 9.01 9.22
C LYS A 199 9.36 9.57 8.25
N SER A 200 9.34 9.02 7.04
CA SER A 200 8.43 9.45 5.98
C SER A 200 7.01 8.98 6.25
N ILE A 201 6.03 9.85 5.95
CA ILE A 201 4.62 9.48 6.00
C ILE A 201 4.25 8.82 4.68
N LEU A 202 3.93 7.52 4.74
CA LEU A 202 3.57 6.69 3.59
C LEU A 202 2.27 5.93 3.86
N PRO A 203 1.35 5.83 2.89
CA PRO A 203 0.11 5.07 3.04
C PRO A 203 0.39 3.58 2.81
N ILE A 204 1.06 2.96 3.77
CA ILE A 204 1.39 1.54 3.77
C ILE A 204 0.30 0.73 4.46
N SER A 205 0.18 -0.55 4.09
CA SER A 205 -0.72 -1.48 4.76
C SER A 205 -0.11 -1.96 6.08
N SER A 206 -0.83 -1.72 7.18
CA SER A 206 -0.45 -2.14 8.54
C SER A 206 -1.68 -2.50 9.35
N MET A 207 -1.49 -3.27 10.43
CA MET A 207 -2.56 -3.69 11.32
C MET A 207 -3.24 -2.48 11.99
N LEU A 208 -4.56 -2.47 12.00
CA LEU A 208 -5.37 -1.48 12.70
C LEU A 208 -5.83 -2.02 14.06
N HIS A 209 -5.86 -1.14 15.06
CA HIS A 209 -6.16 -1.44 16.46
C HIS A 209 -7.28 -0.55 17.04
N GLY A 210 -8.24 -0.17 16.23
CA GLY A 210 -9.36 0.67 16.62
C GLY A 210 -9.44 2.00 15.85
N GLU A 211 -8.46 2.31 15.02
CA GLU A 211 -8.49 3.50 14.17
C GLU A 211 -9.71 3.44 13.26
N HIS A 212 -10.47 4.54 13.21
CA HIS A 212 -11.76 4.66 12.49
C HIS A 212 -12.79 3.57 12.87
N GLY A 213 -12.64 2.94 14.06
CA GLY A 213 -13.48 1.82 14.51
C GLY A 213 -13.18 0.48 13.82
N ILE A 214 -11.99 0.33 13.24
CA ILE A 214 -11.54 -0.87 12.54
C ILE A 214 -10.45 -1.56 13.35
N GLU A 215 -10.55 -2.88 13.53
CA GLU A 215 -9.62 -3.67 14.33
C GLU A 215 -9.34 -5.03 13.67
N GLY A 216 -8.11 -5.54 13.82
CA GLY A 216 -7.75 -6.91 13.49
C GLY A 216 -7.57 -7.22 12.00
N ILE A 217 -7.45 -6.20 11.16
CA ILE A 217 -7.15 -6.30 9.73
C ILE A 217 -6.12 -5.26 9.34
N SER A 218 -5.24 -5.59 8.39
CA SER A 218 -4.32 -4.63 7.81
C SER A 218 -5.01 -3.86 6.69
N LEU A 219 -4.84 -2.55 6.72
CA LEU A 219 -5.31 -1.62 5.69
C LEU A 219 -4.27 -0.53 5.45
N SER A 220 -4.35 0.07 4.28
CA SER A 220 -3.48 1.19 3.92
C SER A 220 -3.94 2.46 4.60
N MET A 221 -3.11 2.97 5.50
CA MET A 221 -3.30 4.25 6.18
C MET A 221 -1.98 5.01 6.20
N PRO A 222 -1.98 6.36 6.22
CA PRO A 222 -0.77 7.13 6.40
C PRO A 222 -0.08 6.74 7.70
N ALA A 223 1.19 6.36 7.61
CA ALA A 223 2.00 5.92 8.74
C ALA A 223 3.40 6.51 8.68
N ILE A 224 3.99 6.81 9.82
CA ILE A 224 5.40 7.18 9.92
C ILE A 224 6.23 5.91 9.77
N VAL A 225 7.06 5.86 8.72
CA VAL A 225 7.90 4.71 8.38
C VAL A 225 9.38 5.08 8.54
N GLY A 226 10.08 4.31 9.35
CA GLY A 226 11.50 4.44 9.61
C GLY A 226 12.22 3.10 9.65
N LYS A 227 13.43 3.07 10.18
CA LYS A 227 14.32 1.89 10.21
C LYS A 227 13.75 0.69 10.97
N ASP A 228 12.81 0.91 11.89
CA ASP A 228 12.18 -0.15 12.69
C ASP A 228 10.80 -0.56 12.14
N GLY A 229 10.43 -0.05 10.97
CA GLY A 229 9.13 -0.28 10.31
C GLY A 229 8.15 0.85 10.56
N VAL A 230 6.91 0.52 10.94
CA VAL A 230 5.87 1.50 11.31
C VAL A 230 6.10 1.98 12.73
N GLU A 231 6.21 3.29 12.91
CA GLU A 231 6.30 3.88 14.25
C GLU A 231 4.93 4.21 14.82
N THR A 232 4.08 4.84 13.99
CA THR A 232 2.71 5.16 14.36
C THR A 232 1.88 5.47 13.12
N LEU A 233 0.58 5.26 13.20
CA LEU A 233 -0.37 5.75 12.21
C LEU A 233 -0.59 7.25 12.39
N VAL A 234 -0.76 7.94 11.28
CA VAL A 234 -1.06 9.38 11.29
C VAL A 234 -2.57 9.54 11.20
N PRO A 235 -3.22 10.11 12.23
CA PRO A 235 -4.66 10.34 12.18
C PRO A 235 -4.96 11.38 11.11
N ILE A 236 -5.80 11.02 10.14
CA ILE A 236 -6.32 11.93 9.12
C ILE A 236 -7.80 12.17 9.35
N GLN A 237 -8.27 13.35 8.97
CA GLN A 237 -9.70 13.64 9.03
C GLN A 237 -10.40 13.08 7.80
N LEU A 238 -11.47 12.33 8.03
CA LEU A 238 -12.35 11.80 7.02
C LEU A 238 -13.76 12.34 7.25
N ASN A 239 -14.53 12.55 6.20
CA ASN A 239 -15.96 12.80 6.33
C ASN A 239 -16.73 11.49 6.53
N ASP A 240 -18.02 11.59 6.85
CA ASP A 240 -18.87 10.42 7.16
C ASP A 240 -18.96 9.42 6.00
N GLU A 241 -18.93 9.90 4.75
CA GLU A 241 -18.96 9.05 3.56
C GLU A 241 -17.64 8.27 3.40
N GLU A 242 -16.50 8.95 3.56
CA GLU A 242 -15.17 8.34 3.50
C GLU A 242 -14.98 7.31 4.62
N GLU A 243 -15.40 7.63 5.85
CA GLU A 243 -15.37 6.68 6.96
C GLU A 243 -16.27 5.47 6.73
N SER A 244 -17.48 5.68 6.23
CA SER A 244 -18.40 4.59 5.91
C SER A 244 -17.82 3.64 4.86
N LYS A 245 -17.21 4.20 3.80
CA LYS A 245 -16.52 3.42 2.76
C LYS A 245 -15.33 2.65 3.33
N LEU A 246 -14.54 3.28 4.22
CA LEU A 246 -13.37 2.65 4.84
C LEU A 246 -13.77 1.45 5.70
N ARG A 247 -14.82 1.59 6.51
CA ARG A 247 -15.37 0.49 7.33
C ARG A 247 -15.94 -0.63 6.48
N LEU A 248 -16.61 -0.31 5.36
CA LEU A 248 -17.11 -1.32 4.43
C LEU A 248 -15.98 -2.08 3.76
N SER A 249 -14.92 -1.38 3.31
CA SER A 249 -13.69 -1.97 2.76
C SER A 249 -13.04 -2.94 3.77
N ALA A 250 -12.87 -2.50 5.02
CA ALA A 250 -12.32 -3.33 6.09
C ALA A 250 -13.14 -4.59 6.33
N LYS A 251 -14.47 -4.45 6.42
CA LYS A 251 -15.38 -5.59 6.62
C LYS A 251 -15.27 -6.61 5.50
N THR A 252 -15.24 -6.16 4.25
CA THR A 252 -15.09 -7.04 3.08
C THR A 252 -13.80 -7.86 3.15
N LEU A 253 -12.69 -7.23 3.56
CA LEU A 253 -11.40 -7.91 3.72
C LEU A 253 -11.41 -8.88 4.91
N GLN A 254 -12.01 -8.51 6.05
CA GLN A 254 -12.16 -9.39 7.21
C GLN A 254 -12.98 -10.62 6.87
N ASP A 255 -14.12 -10.46 6.19
CA ASP A 255 -14.98 -11.56 5.76
C ASP A 255 -14.22 -12.50 4.81
N THR A 256 -13.47 -11.93 3.87
CA THR A 256 -12.61 -12.69 2.95
C THR A 256 -11.50 -13.43 3.67
N LEU A 257 -10.84 -12.81 4.64
CA LEU A 257 -9.80 -13.43 5.45
C LEU A 257 -10.37 -14.61 6.27
N ASN A 258 -11.47 -14.40 6.97
CA ASN A 258 -12.11 -15.40 7.83
C ASN A 258 -12.59 -16.64 7.06
N GLN A 259 -12.96 -16.49 5.79
CA GLN A 259 -13.36 -17.61 4.93
C GLN A 259 -12.16 -18.43 4.41
N ASN A 260 -10.92 -17.90 4.47
CA ASN A 260 -9.77 -18.46 3.75
C ASN A 260 -8.54 -18.74 4.64
N PHE A 261 -8.51 -18.25 5.87
CA PHE A 261 -7.38 -18.39 6.79
C PHE A 261 -7.70 -19.17 8.04
#